data_45d6aa49b649e43dc7f83bda753b0447
#
_entry.id   45d6aa49b649e43dc7f83bda753b0447
#
_cell.length_a   1.000
_cell.length_b   1.000
_cell.length_c   1.000
_cell.angle_alpha   90.00
_cell.angle_beta   90.00
_cell.angle_gamma   90.00
#
_symmetry.space_group_name_H-M   'P 1'
#
loop_
_entity.id
_entity.type
_entity.pdbx_description
1 polymer ?
#
loop_
_entity_poly.entity_id
_entity_poly.type
_entity_poly.pdbx_seq_one_letter_code
_entity_poly.pdbx_strand_id
1 'polypeptide(L)'
;MSTDTDPRSQWLAGYGPIHHDQQTRQRIAELAAQLVADGRIADEDRFYAMLAAADRLTCAGMNVVAHMTYARRVDLDGQPLVAEDFKPTPEGHTGGSLNMVPAFVGYLLANALTGKTRGW
;
A
#
# COMPACT_ATOMS: atom_id res chain seq x y z
N MET A 1 -23.94 -5.55 -11.34
CA MET A 1 -22.64 -5.68 -10.67
C MET A 1 -21.97 -4.30 -10.62
N SER A 2 -21.54 -3.92 -9.48
CA SER A 2 -20.88 -2.61 -9.32
C SER A 2 -19.49 -2.63 -9.95
N THR A 3 -19.14 -1.55 -10.66
CA THR A 3 -17.79 -1.36 -11.18
C THR A 3 -16.77 -1.12 -10.07
N ASP A 4 -17.25 -0.87 -8.83
CA ASP A 4 -16.41 -0.63 -7.65
C ASP A 4 -15.56 -1.84 -7.27
N THR A 5 -15.93 -3.05 -7.76
CA THR A 5 -15.17 -4.27 -7.50
C THR A 5 -14.08 -4.52 -8.53
N ASP A 6 -14.08 -3.76 -9.62
CA ASP A 6 -13.05 -3.88 -10.65
C ASP A 6 -11.69 -3.43 -10.08
N PRO A 7 -10.64 -4.27 -10.20
CA PRO A 7 -9.33 -3.94 -9.62
C PRO A 7 -8.75 -2.62 -10.09
N ARG A 8 -8.90 -2.31 -11.38
CA ARG A 8 -8.42 -1.04 -11.91
C ARG A 8 -9.15 0.15 -11.28
N SER A 9 -10.47 0.06 -11.19
CA SER A 9 -11.28 1.12 -10.59
C SER A 9 -10.95 1.30 -9.10
N GLN A 10 -10.72 0.21 -8.39
CA GLN A 10 -10.31 0.26 -6.98
C GLN A 10 -8.99 1.01 -6.81
N TRP A 11 -8.00 0.68 -7.64
CA TRP A 11 -6.71 1.37 -7.57
C TRP A 11 -6.82 2.84 -7.95
N LEU A 12 -7.59 3.15 -9.00
CA LEU A 12 -7.80 4.54 -9.45
C LEU A 12 -8.51 5.39 -8.41
N ALA A 13 -9.37 4.79 -7.59
CA ALA A 13 -10.08 5.50 -6.52
C ALA A 13 -9.14 5.94 -5.39
N GLY A 14 -7.99 5.30 -5.25
CA GLY A 14 -7.08 5.52 -4.14
C GLY A 14 -7.48 4.74 -2.90
N TYR A 15 -6.69 4.88 -1.84
CA TYR A 15 -6.97 4.22 -0.58
C TYR A 15 -6.46 5.06 0.59
N GLY A 16 -7.36 5.49 1.47
CA GLY A 16 -7.01 6.37 2.57
C GLY A 16 -6.33 7.65 2.06
N PRO A 17 -5.17 8.01 2.57
CA PRO A 17 -4.44 9.19 2.12
C PRO A 17 -3.71 8.98 0.79
N ILE A 18 -3.72 7.78 0.23
CA ILE A 18 -2.96 7.47 -0.98
C ILE A 18 -3.82 7.75 -2.21
N HIS A 19 -3.33 8.68 -3.04
CA HIS A 19 -3.93 9.02 -4.33
C HIS A 19 -2.83 9.09 -5.37
N HIS A 20 -3.12 8.61 -6.56
CA HIS A 20 -2.15 8.58 -7.65
C HIS A 20 -2.48 9.67 -8.66
N ASP A 21 -1.48 10.45 -9.05
CA ASP A 21 -1.67 11.52 -10.00
C ASP A 21 -1.79 10.98 -11.43
N GLN A 22 -2.15 11.86 -12.37
CA GLN A 22 -2.39 11.47 -13.75
C GLN A 22 -1.14 10.88 -14.41
N GLN A 23 0.03 11.42 -14.12
CA GLN A 23 1.28 10.91 -14.68
C GLN A 23 1.56 9.48 -14.19
N THR A 24 1.35 9.23 -12.90
CA THR A 24 1.50 7.89 -12.34
C THR A 24 0.51 6.92 -12.95
N ARG A 25 -0.76 7.33 -13.07
CA ARG A 25 -1.79 6.50 -13.69
C ARG A 25 -1.44 6.11 -15.10
N GLN A 26 -0.91 7.05 -15.88
CA GLN A 26 -0.50 6.81 -17.25
C GLN A 26 0.67 5.84 -17.32
N ARG A 27 1.68 6.04 -16.49
CA ARG A 27 2.84 5.14 -16.44
C ARG A 27 2.45 3.72 -16.04
N ILE A 28 1.52 3.60 -15.10
CA ILE A 28 1.03 2.29 -14.68
C ILE A 28 0.26 1.61 -15.80
N ALA A 29 -0.56 2.35 -16.54
CA ALA A 29 -1.29 1.78 -17.68
C ALA A 29 -0.33 1.24 -18.75
N GLU A 30 0.72 1.98 -19.06
CA GLU A 30 1.75 1.56 -19.99
C GLU A 30 2.50 0.32 -19.49
N LEU A 31 2.87 0.32 -18.20
CA LEU A 31 3.54 -0.80 -17.58
C LEU A 31 2.66 -2.05 -17.56
N ALA A 32 1.37 -1.90 -17.27
CA ALA A 32 0.43 -3.01 -17.25
C ALA A 32 0.37 -3.68 -18.63
N ALA A 33 0.26 -2.89 -19.70
CA ALA A 33 0.27 -3.40 -21.06
C ALA A 33 1.58 -4.13 -21.40
N GLN A 34 2.70 -3.55 -20.97
CA GLN A 34 4.02 -4.13 -21.18
C GLN A 34 4.18 -5.48 -20.47
N LEU A 35 3.75 -5.57 -19.23
CA LEU A 35 3.87 -6.79 -18.44
C LEU A 35 3.03 -7.93 -19.03
N VAL A 36 1.84 -7.60 -19.54
CA VAL A 36 1.00 -8.59 -20.24
C VAL A 36 1.67 -9.03 -21.53
N ALA A 37 2.15 -8.08 -22.33
CA ALA A 37 2.81 -8.38 -23.60
C ALA A 37 4.06 -9.25 -23.41
N ASP A 38 4.79 -9.03 -22.33
CA ASP A 38 6.00 -9.81 -22.01
C ASP A 38 5.70 -11.15 -21.34
N GLY A 39 4.42 -11.47 -21.11
CA GLY A 39 4.02 -12.72 -20.48
C GLY A 39 4.36 -12.80 -18.97
N ARG A 40 4.62 -11.66 -18.33
CA ARG A 40 4.98 -11.63 -16.91
C ARG A 40 3.76 -11.71 -16.00
N ILE A 41 2.62 -11.23 -16.46
CA ILE A 41 1.34 -11.36 -15.76
C ILE A 41 0.28 -11.85 -16.74
N ALA A 42 -0.74 -12.51 -16.20
CA ALA A 42 -1.79 -13.10 -17.03
C ALA A 42 -2.67 -12.04 -17.70
N ASP A 43 -3.05 -11.00 -16.94
CA ASP A 43 -3.90 -9.92 -17.42
C ASP A 43 -3.65 -8.64 -16.61
N GLU A 44 -4.17 -7.53 -17.11
CA GLU A 44 -3.97 -6.24 -16.44
C GLU A 44 -4.70 -6.16 -15.11
N ASP A 45 -5.85 -6.82 -14.98
CA ASP A 45 -6.62 -6.81 -13.73
C ASP A 45 -5.79 -7.37 -12.56
N ARG A 46 -5.02 -8.41 -12.82
CA ARG A 46 -4.14 -8.99 -11.81
C ARG A 46 -3.11 -7.98 -11.32
N PHE A 47 -2.54 -7.21 -12.24
CA PHE A 47 -1.58 -6.17 -11.87
C PHE A 47 -2.24 -5.08 -11.02
N TYR A 48 -3.41 -4.60 -11.44
CA TYR A 48 -4.14 -3.58 -10.67
C TYR A 48 -4.57 -4.10 -9.30
N ALA A 49 -4.94 -5.37 -9.22
CA ALA A 49 -5.25 -5.98 -7.91
C ALA A 49 -4.04 -5.98 -6.99
N MET A 50 -2.85 -6.26 -7.53
CA MET A 50 -1.60 -6.20 -6.76
C MET A 50 -1.27 -4.78 -6.32
N LEU A 51 -1.49 -3.79 -7.17
CA LEU A 51 -1.26 -2.38 -6.84
C LEU A 51 -2.24 -1.91 -5.75
N ALA A 52 -3.51 -2.30 -5.84
CA ALA A 52 -4.49 -1.96 -4.81
C ALA A 52 -4.13 -2.60 -3.47
N ALA A 53 -3.67 -3.84 -3.49
CA ALA A 53 -3.18 -4.51 -2.28
C ALA A 53 -1.96 -3.81 -1.69
N ALA A 54 -1.04 -3.33 -2.56
CA ALA A 54 0.13 -2.57 -2.13
C ALA A 54 -0.26 -1.27 -1.43
N ASP A 55 -1.28 -0.57 -1.94
CA ASP A 55 -1.77 0.65 -1.29
C ASP A 55 -2.33 0.35 0.10
N ARG A 56 -3.11 -0.73 0.24
CA ARG A 56 -3.64 -1.13 1.55
C ARG A 56 -2.52 -1.50 2.52
N LEU A 57 -1.53 -2.24 2.06
CA LEU A 57 -0.39 -2.61 2.90
C LEU A 57 0.42 -1.39 3.32
N THR A 58 0.62 -0.45 2.40
CA THR A 58 1.31 0.80 2.69
C THR A 58 0.58 1.60 3.77
N CYS A 59 -0.74 1.76 3.66
CA CYS A 59 -1.54 2.42 4.67
C CYS A 59 -1.44 1.73 6.02
N ALA A 60 -1.54 0.40 6.03
CA ALA A 60 -1.43 -0.36 7.28
C ALA A 60 -0.08 -0.16 7.95
N GLY A 61 1.00 -0.21 7.18
CA GLY A 61 2.35 0.03 7.69
C GLY A 61 2.52 1.43 8.24
N MET A 62 2.02 2.43 7.55
CA MET A 62 2.08 3.82 8.00
C MET A 62 1.29 4.01 9.28
N ASN A 63 0.12 3.37 9.40
CA ASN A 63 -0.67 3.42 10.63
C ASN A 63 0.07 2.81 11.82
N VAL A 64 0.75 1.69 11.62
CA VAL A 64 1.54 1.05 12.68
C VAL A 64 2.66 1.99 13.13
N VAL A 65 3.37 2.62 12.19
CA VAL A 65 4.44 3.58 12.53
C VAL A 65 3.88 4.74 13.34
N ALA A 66 2.73 5.30 12.92
CA ALA A 66 2.10 6.40 13.63
C ALA A 66 1.69 5.97 15.04
N HIS A 67 1.10 4.79 15.19
CA HIS A 67 0.73 4.27 16.50
C HIS A 67 1.94 4.09 17.41
N MET A 68 3.04 3.58 16.87
CA MET A 68 4.27 3.41 17.67
C MET A 68 4.80 4.74 18.22
N THR A 69 4.57 5.82 17.49
CA THR A 69 5.02 7.15 17.91
C THR A 69 4.10 7.79 18.95
N TYR A 70 2.80 7.67 18.77
CA TYR A 70 1.82 8.45 19.53
C TYR A 70 1.00 7.63 20.53
N ALA A 71 0.91 6.32 20.36
CA ALA A 71 0.04 5.48 21.18
C ALA A 71 0.85 4.45 21.97
N ARG A 72 0.31 4.06 23.12
CA ARG A 72 0.88 3.03 23.98
C ARG A 72 0.51 1.63 23.54
N ARG A 73 -0.50 1.52 22.70
CA ARG A 73 -0.95 0.23 22.19
C ARG A 73 -1.47 0.37 20.76
N VAL A 74 -1.52 -0.75 20.06
CA VAL A 74 -2.16 -0.86 18.75
C VAL A 74 -3.40 -1.72 18.93
N ASP A 75 -4.54 -1.22 18.47
CA ASP A 75 -5.75 -2.02 18.50
C ASP A 75 -5.85 -2.82 17.20
N LEU A 76 -5.99 -4.14 17.35
CA LEU A 76 -6.08 -5.05 16.21
C LEU A 76 -7.53 -5.37 15.83
N ASP A 77 -8.48 -4.97 16.67
CA ASP A 77 -9.90 -5.29 16.47
C ASP A 77 -10.69 -4.11 15.87
N GLY A 78 -10.01 -3.01 15.57
CA GLY A 78 -10.65 -1.84 14.99
C GLY A 78 -11.37 -0.97 16.01
N GLN A 79 -11.13 -1.17 17.30
CA GLN A 79 -11.74 -0.33 18.33
C GLN A 79 -11.01 1.00 18.42
N PRO A 80 -11.75 2.12 18.59
CA PRO A 80 -11.11 3.44 18.72
C PRO A 80 -10.20 3.50 19.95
N LEU A 81 -9.10 4.20 19.83
CA LEU A 81 -8.25 4.49 20.97
C LEU A 81 -8.89 5.56 21.86
N VAL A 82 -8.72 5.43 23.15
CA VAL A 82 -9.18 6.42 24.13
C VAL A 82 -8.00 7.29 24.60
N ALA A 83 -8.28 8.36 25.32
CA ALA A 83 -7.25 9.33 25.73
C ALA A 83 -6.07 8.69 26.45
N GLU A 84 -6.35 7.70 27.31
CA GLU A 84 -5.32 6.99 28.07
C GLU A 84 -4.39 6.15 27.23
N ASP A 85 -4.79 5.84 26.01
CA ASP A 85 -3.97 5.05 25.08
C ASP A 85 -2.87 5.88 24.42
N PHE A 86 -2.90 7.20 24.54
CA PHE A 86 -1.93 8.06 23.91
C PHE A 86 -0.77 8.40 24.85
N LYS A 87 0.43 8.47 24.29
CA LYS A 87 1.62 8.86 25.03
C LYS A 87 1.54 10.35 25.39
N PRO A 88 1.96 10.76 26.61
CA PRO A 88 2.01 12.18 26.95
C PRO A 88 2.93 12.98 26.04
N THR A 89 4.01 12.34 25.56
CA THR A 89 4.97 12.95 24.64
C THR A 89 5.24 11.94 23.52
N PRO A 90 5.12 12.34 22.24
CA PRO A 90 5.45 11.43 21.14
C PRO A 90 6.91 11.00 21.18
N GLU A 91 7.16 9.73 20.85
CA GLU A 91 8.49 9.15 20.88
C GLU A 91 8.77 8.41 19.58
N GLY A 92 9.96 8.61 19.00
CA GLY A 92 10.42 7.92 17.83
C GLY A 92 10.59 8.82 16.60
N HIS A 93 11.20 8.27 15.57
CA HIS A 93 11.46 8.98 14.32
C HIS A 93 10.42 8.60 13.27
N THR A 94 9.26 9.24 13.34
CA THR A 94 8.14 8.96 12.44
C THR A 94 8.49 9.21 10.97
N GLY A 95 9.18 10.32 10.70
CA GLY A 95 9.51 10.72 9.32
C GLY A 95 10.32 9.68 8.58
N GLY A 96 11.43 9.23 9.16
CA GLY A 96 12.27 8.21 8.54
C GLY A 96 11.55 6.88 8.38
N SER A 97 10.82 6.46 9.41
CA SER A 97 10.09 5.20 9.39
C SER A 97 8.97 5.21 8.36
N LEU A 98 8.21 6.32 8.26
CA LEU A 98 7.14 6.43 7.28
C LEU A 98 7.68 6.36 5.86
N ASN A 99 8.83 6.97 5.60
CA ASN A 99 9.44 6.95 4.27
C ASN A 99 9.87 5.54 3.84
N MET A 100 10.23 4.69 4.79
CA MET A 100 10.64 3.31 4.49
C MET A 100 9.48 2.41 4.10
N VAL A 101 8.26 2.71 4.54
CA VAL A 101 7.09 1.85 4.27
C VAL A 101 6.81 1.71 2.77
N PRO A 102 6.66 2.81 1.99
CA PRO A 102 6.43 2.66 0.55
C PRO A 102 7.57 1.94 -0.17
N ALA A 103 8.82 2.21 0.23
CA ALA A 103 9.98 1.55 -0.36
C ALA A 103 9.96 0.04 -0.13
N PHE A 104 9.63 -0.38 1.09
CA PHE A 104 9.53 -1.79 1.45
C PHE A 104 8.40 -2.48 0.69
N VAL A 105 7.23 -1.86 0.62
CA VAL A 105 6.08 -2.39 -0.11
C VAL A 105 6.39 -2.49 -1.60
N GLY A 106 7.05 -1.48 -2.16
CA GLY A 106 7.49 -1.50 -3.56
C GLY A 106 8.47 -2.65 -3.84
N TYR A 107 9.37 -2.91 -2.92
CA TYR A 107 10.29 -4.03 -3.02
C TYR A 107 9.55 -5.38 -3.02
N LEU A 108 8.58 -5.55 -2.13
CA LEU A 108 7.75 -6.76 -2.09
C LEU A 108 6.99 -6.95 -3.40
N LEU A 109 6.41 -5.88 -3.92
CA LEU A 109 5.67 -5.91 -5.18
C LEU A 109 6.58 -6.30 -6.34
N ALA A 110 7.77 -5.71 -6.43
CA ALA A 110 8.74 -6.03 -7.47
C ALA A 110 9.15 -7.51 -7.43
N ASN A 111 9.37 -8.05 -6.23
CA ASN A 111 9.67 -9.47 -6.08
C ASN A 111 8.52 -10.35 -6.56
N ALA A 112 7.28 -9.99 -6.23
CA ALA A 112 6.11 -10.73 -6.66
C ALA A 112 5.99 -10.73 -8.19
N LEU A 113 6.26 -9.58 -8.83
CA LEU A 113 6.18 -9.45 -10.29
C LEU A 113 7.28 -10.20 -11.02
N THR A 114 8.45 -10.38 -10.40
CA THR A 114 9.55 -11.11 -10.99
C THR A 114 9.53 -12.61 -10.67
N GLY A 115 8.53 -13.07 -9.92
CA GLY A 115 8.41 -14.47 -9.52
C GLY A 115 9.34 -14.89 -8.41
N LYS A 116 10.05 -13.96 -7.78
CA LYS A 116 10.91 -14.26 -6.64
C LYS A 116 10.06 -14.29 -5.38
N THR A 117 9.93 -15.49 -4.80
CA THR A 117 9.09 -15.70 -3.64
C THR A 117 9.84 -15.74 -2.32
N ARG A 118 11.16 -15.74 -2.37
CA ARG A 118 11.99 -15.82 -1.16
C ARG A 118 12.29 -14.46 -0.56
N GLY A 119 11.84 -13.43 -1.16
CA GLY A 119 12.12 -12.10 -0.70
C GLY A 119 13.60 -11.75 -0.90
N TRP A 120 14.22 -11.50 0.14
CA TRP A 120 15.52 -10.85 0.23
C TRP A 120 16.56 -11.71 0.95
#